data_284f8f07cb39ca4b922735a293cc8a3d
#
_entry.id   284f8f07cb39ca4b922735a293cc8a3d
#
_cell.length_a   1.000
_cell.length_b   1.000
_cell.length_c   1.000
_cell.angle_alpha   90.00
_cell.angle_beta   90.00
_cell.angle_gamma   90.00
#
_symmetry.space_group_name_H-M   'P 1'
#
loop_
_entity.id
_entity.type
_entity.pdbx_description
1 polymer ?
#
loop_
_entity_poly.entity_id
_entity_poly.type
_entity_poly.pdbx_seq_one_letter_code
_entity_poly.pdbx_strand_id
1 'polypeptide(L)'
;MNDWVIIDRRFNGPPNSANGGYTCGLVGTAVDAPSVCVSLRKPPPLEVPLVRRREDDGSVSLLSGDDLIATATPAAVRAQAPPAPTIEEAETATGSYVGFAHHRFPTCFVCGTAREDGLRIYAGQVGDGPLIASPWTPQSDDPLFVWGVLDCPGAYAIQSVDHRTQIVVLASLTVELRERPRTGERHVVAAWPVGSDGRKHRSASALYDAAGCVLAVADTLWIELKDPAAFGR
;
A
#
# COMPACT_ATOMS: atom_id res chain seq x y z
N MET A 1 -21.59 15.21 3.57
CA MET A 1 -21.77 15.38 2.10
C MET A 1 -21.31 14.07 1.47
N ASN A 2 -22.14 13.50 0.60
CA ASN A 2 -21.79 12.27 -0.12
C ASN A 2 -21.22 12.66 -1.48
N ASP A 3 -20.12 12.02 -1.88
CA ASP A 3 -19.62 12.12 -3.25
C ASP A 3 -19.49 10.74 -3.88
N TRP A 4 -19.67 10.68 -5.20
CA TRP A 4 -19.58 9.46 -5.97
C TRP A 4 -18.19 9.32 -6.55
N VAL A 5 -17.62 8.12 -6.44
CA VAL A 5 -16.32 7.77 -7.00
C VAL A 5 -16.42 6.45 -7.74
N ILE A 6 -15.61 6.29 -8.78
CA ILE A 6 -15.44 5.02 -9.50
C ILE A 6 -13.96 4.72 -9.50
N ILE A 7 -13.57 3.51 -9.12
CA ILE A 7 -12.19 3.06 -9.22
C ILE A 7 -12.01 2.39 -10.57
N ASP A 8 -11.24 3.04 -11.44
CA ASP A 8 -10.91 2.53 -12.77
C ASP A 8 -10.17 1.18 -12.67
N ARG A 9 -10.42 0.28 -13.62
CA ARG A 9 -9.80 -1.05 -13.71
C ARG A 9 -8.27 -1.01 -13.68
N ARG A 10 -7.65 0.07 -14.16
CA ARG A 10 -6.18 0.22 -14.11
C ARG A 10 -5.62 0.20 -12.69
N PHE A 11 -6.40 0.58 -11.68
CA PHE A 11 -5.98 0.63 -10.28
C PHE A 11 -6.21 -0.69 -9.53
N ASN A 12 -6.21 -1.82 -10.25
CA ASN A 12 -6.38 -3.13 -9.62
C ASN A 12 -5.16 -3.51 -8.73
N GLY A 13 -5.43 -4.33 -7.73
CA GLY A 13 -4.45 -5.17 -7.03
C GLY A 13 -4.61 -6.61 -7.52
N PRO A 14 -5.47 -7.43 -6.87
CA PRO A 14 -5.97 -8.66 -7.49
C PRO A 14 -6.74 -8.35 -8.76
N PRO A 15 -6.92 -9.32 -9.70
CA PRO A 15 -7.53 -9.06 -11.01
C PRO A 15 -8.94 -8.45 -10.96
N ASN A 16 -9.73 -8.79 -9.94
CA ASN A 16 -11.13 -8.38 -9.80
C ASN A 16 -11.38 -7.43 -8.61
N SER A 17 -10.32 -6.82 -8.08
CA SER A 17 -10.42 -5.89 -6.95
C SER A 17 -9.42 -4.76 -7.09
N ALA A 18 -9.79 -3.57 -6.66
CA ALA A 18 -8.88 -2.45 -6.61
C ALA A 18 -7.70 -2.73 -5.66
N ASN A 19 -6.57 -2.07 -5.92
CA ASN A 19 -5.41 -2.09 -5.03
C ASN A 19 -5.80 -1.52 -3.66
N GLY A 20 -5.36 -2.20 -2.59
CA GLY A 20 -5.72 -1.85 -1.21
C GLY A 20 -5.22 -0.47 -0.83
N GLY A 21 -3.96 -0.16 -1.09
CA GLY A 21 -3.35 1.13 -0.79
C GLY A 21 -4.01 2.27 -1.55
N TYR A 22 -4.24 2.11 -2.86
CA TYR A 22 -4.97 3.11 -3.64
C TYR A 22 -6.37 3.39 -3.08
N THR A 23 -7.12 2.32 -2.73
CA THR A 23 -8.44 2.47 -2.09
C THR A 23 -8.35 3.14 -0.73
N CYS A 24 -7.34 2.80 0.07
CA CYS A 24 -7.09 3.48 1.35
C CYS A 24 -6.82 4.97 1.14
N GLY A 25 -6.03 5.34 0.12
CA GLY A 25 -5.79 6.74 -0.25
C GLY A 25 -7.08 7.47 -0.61
N LEU A 26 -7.94 6.82 -1.43
CA LEU A 26 -9.22 7.39 -1.86
C LEU A 26 -10.12 7.78 -0.67
N VAL A 27 -10.07 7.03 0.42
CA VAL A 27 -10.89 7.28 1.62
C VAL A 27 -10.14 8.12 2.64
N GLY A 28 -8.85 7.82 2.85
CA GLY A 28 -8.02 8.46 3.87
C GLY A 28 -7.77 9.94 3.62
N THR A 29 -7.55 10.33 2.36
CA THR A 29 -7.34 11.75 1.98
C THR A 29 -8.57 12.64 2.19
N ALA A 30 -9.73 12.05 2.42
CA ALA A 30 -10.95 12.78 2.75
C ALA A 30 -11.11 13.08 4.25
N VAL A 31 -10.28 12.50 5.12
CA VAL A 31 -10.25 12.78 6.56
C VAL A 31 -9.29 13.92 6.81
N ASP A 32 -9.75 14.93 7.54
CA ASP A 32 -8.92 16.10 7.92
C ASP A 32 -8.14 15.76 9.20
N ALA A 33 -7.02 15.08 9.03
CA ALA A 33 -6.11 14.72 10.11
C ALA A 33 -4.69 14.50 9.57
N PRO A 34 -3.64 14.74 10.39
CA PRO A 34 -2.24 14.57 9.98
C PRO A 34 -1.88 13.10 9.72
N SER A 35 -2.60 12.18 10.33
CA SER A 35 -2.42 10.74 10.18
C SER A 35 -3.76 10.03 10.26
N VAL A 36 -3.97 9.09 9.33
CA VAL A 36 -5.27 8.44 9.12
C VAL A 36 -5.09 6.94 8.98
N CYS A 37 -5.90 6.17 9.69
CA CYS A 37 -6.05 4.73 9.52
C CYS A 37 -7.26 4.42 8.63
N VAL A 38 -7.04 3.63 7.59
CA VAL A 38 -8.11 3.08 6.76
C VAL A 38 -8.18 1.58 6.96
N SER A 39 -9.37 1.08 7.33
CA SER A 39 -9.65 -0.35 7.45
C SER A 39 -10.49 -0.81 6.26
N LEU A 40 -10.00 -1.82 5.54
CA LEU A 40 -10.73 -2.50 4.47
C LEU A 40 -11.62 -3.61 5.05
N ARG A 41 -12.89 -3.64 4.66
CA ARG A 41 -13.89 -4.60 5.15
C ARG A 41 -14.26 -5.64 4.11
N LYS A 42 -14.21 -5.25 2.83
CA LYS A 42 -14.47 -6.12 1.67
C LYS A 42 -13.46 -5.77 0.57
N PRO A 43 -13.20 -6.70 -0.37
CA PRO A 43 -12.43 -6.37 -1.57
C PRO A 43 -13.08 -5.17 -2.30
N PRO A 44 -12.34 -4.07 -2.52
CA PRO A 44 -12.91 -2.90 -3.18
C PRO A 44 -13.25 -3.22 -4.64
N PRO A 45 -14.49 -3.00 -5.10
CA PRO A 45 -14.87 -3.32 -6.46
C PRO A 45 -14.33 -2.28 -7.45
N LEU A 46 -14.14 -2.71 -8.70
CA LEU A 46 -13.71 -1.88 -9.83
C LEU A 46 -14.91 -1.56 -10.72
N GLU A 47 -14.86 -0.42 -11.43
CA GLU A 47 -15.82 -0.02 -12.47
C GLU A 47 -17.28 0.10 -11.98
N VAL A 48 -17.50 0.20 -10.68
CA VAL A 48 -18.83 0.40 -10.12
C VAL A 48 -18.91 1.70 -9.33
N PRO A 49 -20.08 2.36 -9.27
CA PRO A 49 -20.26 3.54 -8.43
C PRO A 49 -20.11 3.20 -6.95
N LEU A 50 -19.24 3.93 -6.28
CA LEU A 50 -19.05 3.90 -4.83
C LEU A 50 -19.47 5.24 -4.23
N VAL A 51 -19.97 5.21 -3.01
CA VAL A 51 -20.31 6.42 -2.25
C VAL A 51 -19.26 6.63 -1.17
N ARG A 52 -18.55 7.74 -1.22
CA ARG A 52 -17.72 8.20 -0.11
C ARG A 52 -18.54 9.13 0.76
N ARG A 53 -18.77 8.73 2.01
CA ARG A 53 -19.65 9.42 2.96
C ARG A 53 -18.87 9.85 4.19
N ARG A 54 -18.94 11.15 4.51
CA ARG A 54 -18.45 11.66 5.78
C ARG A 54 -19.50 11.42 6.85
N GLU A 55 -19.07 10.82 7.96
CA GLU A 55 -19.91 10.56 9.11
C GLU A 55 -19.87 11.72 10.13
N ASP A 56 -20.80 11.75 11.08
CA ASP A 56 -20.93 12.83 12.08
C ASP A 56 -19.73 12.90 13.04
N ASP A 57 -19.04 11.77 13.25
CA ASP A 57 -17.82 11.70 14.08
C ASP A 57 -16.53 12.10 13.32
N GLY A 58 -16.68 12.58 12.09
CA GLY A 58 -15.56 12.99 11.24
C GLY A 58 -14.87 11.84 10.50
N SER A 59 -15.26 10.59 10.74
CA SER A 59 -14.80 9.45 9.95
C SER A 59 -15.37 9.50 8.53
N VAL A 60 -14.77 8.70 7.63
CA VAL A 60 -15.20 8.60 6.25
C VAL A 60 -15.42 7.13 5.90
N SER A 61 -16.61 6.81 5.38
CA SER A 61 -16.98 5.48 4.89
C SER A 61 -16.98 5.43 3.37
N LEU A 62 -16.58 4.30 2.81
CA LEU A 62 -16.72 3.96 1.39
C LEU A 62 -17.72 2.82 1.27
N LEU A 63 -18.78 3.02 0.49
CA LEU A 63 -19.87 2.06 0.34
C LEU A 63 -20.04 1.67 -1.13
N SER A 64 -20.45 0.41 -1.36
CA SER A 64 -20.93 -0.12 -2.63
C SER A 64 -22.37 -0.61 -2.43
N GLY A 65 -23.35 0.19 -2.82
CA GLY A 65 -24.73 -0.02 -2.36
C GLY A 65 -24.81 0.01 -0.83
N ASP A 66 -25.32 -1.05 -0.21
CA ASP A 66 -25.40 -1.20 1.26
C ASP A 66 -24.11 -1.79 1.89
N ASP A 67 -23.16 -2.21 1.07
CA ASP A 67 -21.93 -2.84 1.54
C ASP A 67 -20.89 -1.82 1.98
N LEU A 68 -20.44 -1.91 3.23
CA LEU A 68 -19.30 -1.15 3.73
C LEU A 68 -18.01 -1.77 3.19
N ILE A 69 -17.30 -1.00 2.35
CA ILE A 69 -16.02 -1.41 1.73
C ILE A 69 -14.83 -0.99 2.60
N ALA A 70 -14.82 0.25 3.06
CA ALA A 70 -13.72 0.80 3.88
C ALA A 70 -14.22 1.86 4.85
N THR A 71 -13.46 2.07 5.94
CA THR A 71 -13.66 3.16 6.89
C THR A 71 -12.32 3.82 7.20
N ALA A 72 -12.27 5.14 7.14
CA ALA A 72 -11.10 5.95 7.51
C ALA A 72 -11.38 6.73 8.79
N THR A 73 -10.42 6.73 9.72
CA THR A 73 -10.48 7.47 11.00
C THR A 73 -9.13 8.09 11.32
N PRO A 74 -9.07 9.22 12.04
CA PRO A 74 -7.81 9.73 12.59
C PRO A 74 -7.13 8.67 13.47
N ALA A 75 -5.83 8.45 13.25
CA ALA A 75 -5.04 7.51 14.06
C ALA A 75 -3.55 7.80 13.88
N ALA A 76 -2.77 7.64 14.94
CA ALA A 76 -1.33 7.83 14.88
C ALA A 76 -0.61 6.62 14.27
N VAL A 77 0.39 6.88 13.43
CA VAL A 77 1.39 5.88 13.04
C VAL A 77 2.30 5.59 14.22
N ARG A 78 2.62 4.32 14.43
CA ARG A 78 3.49 3.85 15.54
C ARG A 78 4.90 3.51 15.07
N ALA A 79 5.05 3.17 13.81
CA ALA A 79 6.34 2.84 13.22
C ALA A 79 7.27 4.05 13.20
N GLN A 80 8.54 3.78 13.45
CA GLN A 80 9.61 4.75 13.23
C GLN A 80 10.36 4.33 11.97
N ALA A 81 10.50 5.27 11.05
CA ALA A 81 11.25 5.03 9.82
C ALA A 81 12.74 4.79 10.14
N PRO A 82 13.34 3.70 9.66
CA PRO A 82 14.78 3.50 9.77
C PRO A 82 15.54 4.53 8.93
N PRO A 83 16.89 4.61 9.05
CA PRO A 83 17.69 5.37 8.09
C PRO A 83 17.33 5.00 6.65
N ALA A 84 17.23 6.00 5.79
CA ALA A 84 16.87 5.80 4.40
C ALA A 84 17.94 4.97 3.67
N PRO A 85 17.58 3.94 2.91
CA PRO A 85 18.46 3.40 1.89
C PRO A 85 18.77 4.49 0.86
N THR A 86 19.97 4.48 0.31
CA THR A 86 20.29 5.33 -0.83
C THR A 86 19.53 4.88 -2.08
N ILE A 87 19.41 5.74 -3.06
CA ILE A 87 18.77 5.37 -4.35
C ILE A 87 19.51 4.21 -5.02
N GLU A 88 20.85 4.18 -4.94
CA GLU A 88 21.67 3.12 -5.50
C GLU A 88 21.45 1.77 -4.79
N GLU A 89 21.33 1.77 -3.47
CA GLU A 89 20.96 0.58 -2.70
C GLU A 89 19.57 0.08 -3.06
N ALA A 90 18.60 0.98 -3.21
CA ALA A 90 17.25 0.63 -3.63
C ALA A 90 17.18 0.07 -5.06
N GLU A 91 17.97 0.63 -5.99
CA GLU A 91 18.12 0.09 -7.36
C GLU A 91 18.73 -1.31 -7.35
N THR A 92 19.79 -1.50 -6.58
CA THR A 92 20.42 -2.82 -6.41
C THR A 92 19.45 -3.81 -5.81
N ALA A 93 18.72 -3.41 -4.76
CA ALA A 93 17.73 -4.25 -4.08
C ALA A 93 16.62 -4.74 -5.04
N THR A 94 16.20 -3.92 -6.00
CA THR A 94 15.20 -4.30 -7.00
C THR A 94 15.54 -5.61 -7.71
N GLY A 95 16.82 -5.92 -7.92
CA GLY A 95 17.25 -7.19 -8.52
C GLY A 95 16.83 -8.45 -7.75
N SER A 96 16.58 -8.33 -6.46
CA SER A 96 16.13 -9.43 -5.59
C SER A 96 14.61 -9.46 -5.37
N TYR A 97 13.83 -8.63 -6.10
CA TYR A 97 12.38 -8.62 -5.98
C TYR A 97 11.77 -9.97 -6.33
N VAL A 98 11.18 -10.62 -5.35
CA VAL A 98 10.64 -11.99 -5.50
C VAL A 98 9.49 -12.07 -6.52
N GLY A 99 8.81 -10.95 -6.80
CA GLY A 99 7.73 -10.87 -7.78
C GLY A 99 8.20 -11.08 -9.23
N PHE A 100 9.50 -10.98 -9.54
CA PHE A 100 10.00 -11.31 -10.88
C PHE A 100 9.94 -12.82 -11.16
N ALA A 101 10.12 -13.65 -10.14
CA ALA A 101 10.00 -15.10 -10.26
C ALA A 101 8.56 -15.59 -10.05
N HIS A 102 7.91 -15.07 -9.01
CA HIS A 102 6.57 -15.53 -8.60
C HIS A 102 5.73 -14.36 -8.11
N HIS A 103 4.94 -13.77 -9.00
CA HIS A 103 4.00 -12.71 -8.63
C HIS A 103 2.58 -13.23 -8.54
N ARG A 104 1.96 -13.13 -7.36
CA ARG A 104 0.59 -13.60 -7.17
C ARG A 104 -0.43 -12.79 -7.97
N PHE A 105 -0.20 -11.48 -8.11
CA PHE A 105 -1.07 -10.55 -8.84
C PHE A 105 -0.24 -9.76 -9.86
N PRO A 106 0.20 -10.40 -10.97
CA PRO A 106 1.18 -9.79 -11.88
C PRO A 106 0.69 -8.52 -12.57
N THR A 107 -0.62 -8.27 -12.57
CA THR A 107 -1.24 -7.04 -13.08
C THR A 107 -1.50 -5.97 -12.03
N CYS A 108 -1.03 -6.15 -10.77
CA CYS A 108 -1.23 -5.16 -9.71
C CYS A 108 -0.68 -3.78 -10.11
N PHE A 109 -1.48 -2.74 -9.91
CA PHE A 109 -1.12 -1.35 -10.25
C PHE A 109 0.18 -0.89 -9.58
N VAL A 110 0.44 -1.32 -8.36
CA VAL A 110 1.60 -0.88 -7.58
C VAL A 110 2.86 -1.69 -7.90
N CYS A 111 2.77 -3.02 -7.84
CA CYS A 111 3.94 -3.91 -7.85
C CYS A 111 3.93 -4.94 -8.98
N GLY A 112 2.93 -4.89 -9.87
CA GLY A 112 2.77 -5.87 -10.94
C GLY A 112 3.86 -5.80 -12.01
N THR A 113 4.36 -6.98 -12.39
CA THR A 113 5.44 -7.13 -13.38
C THR A 113 4.92 -7.29 -14.81
N ALA A 114 3.62 -7.59 -14.98
CA ALA A 114 2.98 -7.81 -16.28
C ALA A 114 2.14 -6.60 -16.74
N ARG A 115 2.62 -5.38 -16.44
CA ARG A 115 1.98 -4.13 -16.88
C ARG A 115 3.00 -3.00 -17.04
N GLU A 116 2.71 -2.06 -17.94
CA GLU A 116 3.59 -0.93 -18.22
C GLU A 116 3.17 0.36 -17.51
N ASP A 117 1.88 0.50 -17.22
CA ASP A 117 1.26 1.72 -16.64
C ASP A 117 1.17 1.72 -15.10
N GLY A 118 1.86 0.78 -14.42
CA GLY A 118 1.91 0.67 -12.97
C GLY A 118 2.96 1.57 -12.32
N LEU A 119 2.94 1.62 -10.98
CA LEU A 119 3.92 2.36 -10.19
C LEU A 119 5.29 1.69 -10.14
N ARG A 120 5.37 0.39 -10.49
CA ARG A 120 6.61 -0.42 -10.59
C ARG A 120 7.43 -0.45 -9.30
N ILE A 121 6.75 -0.57 -8.17
CA ILE A 121 7.40 -0.71 -6.88
C ILE A 121 7.86 -2.15 -6.71
N TYR A 122 9.10 -2.40 -7.08
CA TYR A 122 9.75 -3.72 -7.06
C TYR A 122 10.71 -3.81 -5.87
N ALA A 123 10.14 -3.82 -4.66
CA ALA A 123 10.92 -3.77 -3.43
C ALA A 123 11.63 -5.11 -3.18
N GLY A 124 12.95 -5.07 -3.20
CA GLY A 124 13.83 -6.18 -2.91
C GLY A 124 14.69 -5.92 -1.68
N GLN A 125 15.47 -6.91 -1.26
CA GLN A 125 16.23 -6.91 -0.01
C GLN A 125 17.41 -5.93 -0.05
N VAL A 126 17.55 -5.13 1.00
CA VAL A 126 18.68 -4.22 1.22
C VAL A 126 19.67 -4.88 2.18
N GLY A 127 20.89 -5.15 1.70
CA GLY A 127 21.89 -5.87 2.51
C GLY A 127 21.41 -7.23 3.00
N ASP A 128 21.85 -7.62 4.20
CA ASP A 128 21.51 -8.92 4.81
C ASP A 128 20.33 -8.85 5.80
N GLY A 129 19.73 -7.65 5.97
CA GLY A 129 18.65 -7.39 6.93
C GLY A 129 17.25 -7.64 6.36
N PRO A 130 16.21 -7.47 7.18
CA PRO A 130 14.82 -7.64 6.76
C PRO A 130 14.24 -6.41 6.03
N LEU A 131 15.05 -5.36 5.84
CA LEU A 131 14.64 -4.17 5.11
C LEU A 131 14.60 -4.46 3.62
N ILE A 132 13.51 -4.06 2.98
CA ILE A 132 13.40 -4.08 1.52
C ILE A 132 13.17 -2.68 1.00
N ALA A 133 13.62 -2.39 -0.22
CA ALA A 133 13.45 -1.08 -0.84
C ALA A 133 13.23 -1.16 -2.35
N SER A 134 12.64 -0.10 -2.88
CA SER A 134 12.46 0.14 -4.31
C SER A 134 12.69 1.63 -4.59
N PRO A 135 13.36 2.00 -5.68
CA PRO A 135 13.30 3.37 -6.16
C PRO A 135 11.90 3.67 -6.70
N TRP A 136 11.49 4.92 -6.62
CA TRP A 136 10.26 5.41 -7.20
C TRP A 136 10.41 6.83 -7.74
N THR A 137 9.92 7.06 -8.95
CA THR A 137 9.83 8.39 -9.55
C THR A 137 8.36 8.67 -9.88
N PRO A 138 7.66 9.48 -9.06
CA PRO A 138 6.26 9.78 -9.28
C PRO A 138 6.07 10.51 -10.61
N GLN A 139 5.07 10.08 -11.39
CA GLN A 139 4.66 10.70 -12.64
C GLN A 139 3.49 11.69 -12.43
N SER A 140 3.00 11.80 -11.20
CA SER A 140 1.89 12.65 -10.79
C SER A 140 2.04 13.02 -9.32
N ASP A 141 1.52 14.15 -8.92
CA ASP A 141 1.42 14.62 -7.54
C ASP A 141 0.15 14.12 -6.81
N ASP A 142 -0.58 13.19 -7.43
CA ASP A 142 -1.78 12.59 -6.82
C ASP A 142 -1.40 11.87 -5.51
N PRO A 143 -1.92 12.33 -4.36
CA PRO A 143 -1.61 11.75 -3.05
C PRO A 143 -2.05 10.28 -2.94
N LEU A 144 -2.99 9.81 -3.76
CA LEU A 144 -3.43 8.42 -3.76
C LEU A 144 -2.28 7.45 -4.11
N PHE A 145 -1.33 7.91 -4.94
CA PHE A 145 -0.17 7.09 -5.30
C PHE A 145 0.78 6.88 -4.12
N VAL A 146 0.90 7.85 -3.21
CA VAL A 146 1.68 7.68 -1.97
C VAL A 146 1.12 6.53 -1.13
N TRP A 147 -0.21 6.46 -0.97
CA TRP A 147 -0.84 5.36 -0.27
C TRP A 147 -0.60 4.01 -0.96
N GLY A 148 -0.62 4.01 -2.30
CA GLY A 148 -0.31 2.83 -3.10
C GLY A 148 1.13 2.34 -2.88
N VAL A 149 2.13 3.22 -2.97
CA VAL A 149 3.54 2.81 -2.84
C VAL A 149 3.90 2.37 -1.42
N LEU A 150 3.15 2.79 -0.40
CA LEU A 150 3.33 2.36 0.99
C LEU A 150 2.62 1.03 1.32
N ASP A 151 1.77 0.51 0.42
CA ASP A 151 0.99 -0.72 0.60
C ASP A 151 1.81 -1.98 0.27
N CYS A 152 1.97 -2.29 -1.01
CA CYS A 152 2.51 -3.58 -1.47
C CYS A 152 3.87 -3.97 -0.88
N PRO A 153 4.85 -3.07 -0.69
CA PRO A 153 6.12 -3.44 -0.06
C PRO A 153 5.95 -4.09 1.30
N GLY A 154 4.92 -3.70 2.08
CA GLY A 154 4.62 -4.30 3.37
C GLY A 154 4.36 -5.80 3.31
N ALA A 155 3.66 -6.29 2.28
CA ALA A 155 3.45 -7.72 2.06
C ALA A 155 4.76 -8.46 1.76
N TYR A 156 5.62 -7.87 0.93
CA TYR A 156 6.92 -8.47 0.59
C TYR A 156 7.90 -8.43 1.75
N ALA A 157 7.86 -7.41 2.61
CA ALA A 157 8.64 -7.36 3.84
C ALA A 157 8.27 -8.50 4.81
N ILE A 158 7.01 -8.90 4.88
CA ILE A 158 6.58 -10.07 5.65
C ILE A 158 7.18 -11.34 5.02
N GLN A 159 7.11 -11.47 3.70
CA GLN A 159 7.61 -12.64 2.99
C GLN A 159 9.14 -12.79 3.06
N SER A 160 9.89 -11.69 3.25
CA SER A 160 11.35 -11.73 3.38
C SER A 160 11.83 -12.46 4.64
N VAL A 161 11.01 -12.51 5.68
CA VAL A 161 11.32 -13.20 6.96
C VAL A 161 10.45 -14.44 7.21
N ASP A 162 9.28 -14.49 6.61
CA ASP A 162 8.33 -15.60 6.71
C ASP A 162 8.16 -16.25 5.33
N HIS A 163 8.93 -17.28 5.07
CA HIS A 163 8.94 -17.99 3.78
C HIS A 163 7.67 -18.81 3.51
N ARG A 164 6.65 -18.71 4.36
CA ARG A 164 5.34 -19.29 4.06
C ARG A 164 4.76 -18.65 2.81
N THR A 165 4.35 -19.48 1.86
CA THR A 165 3.84 -19.06 0.55
C THR A 165 2.39 -18.57 0.59
N GLN A 166 1.91 -18.12 1.73
CA GLN A 166 0.50 -17.79 1.92
C GLN A 166 0.17 -16.42 1.33
N ILE A 167 -1.04 -16.31 0.81
CA ILE A 167 -1.54 -15.03 0.30
C ILE A 167 -1.98 -14.18 1.50
N VAL A 168 -1.38 -13.02 1.63
CA VAL A 168 -1.85 -11.99 2.54
C VAL A 168 -2.60 -10.90 1.77
N VAL A 169 -3.62 -10.33 2.40
CA VAL A 169 -4.37 -9.18 1.89
C VAL A 169 -4.33 -8.06 2.90
N LEU A 170 -4.30 -6.82 2.42
CA LEU A 170 -4.32 -5.64 3.27
C LEU A 170 -5.65 -5.57 4.03
N ALA A 171 -5.58 -5.47 5.36
CA ALA A 171 -6.74 -5.26 6.22
C ALA A 171 -6.83 -3.81 6.72
N SER A 172 -5.68 -3.18 7.01
CA SER A 172 -5.63 -1.76 7.31
C SER A 172 -4.29 -1.15 6.95
N LEU A 173 -4.34 0.14 6.64
CA LEU A 173 -3.19 0.98 6.34
C LEU A 173 -3.36 2.30 7.09
N THR A 174 -2.40 2.64 7.96
CA THR A 174 -2.33 3.92 8.64
C THR A 174 -1.20 4.71 8.02
N VAL A 175 -1.47 5.91 7.53
CA VAL A 175 -0.46 6.76 6.88
C VAL A 175 -0.37 8.11 7.57
N GLU A 176 0.86 8.55 7.83
CA GLU A 176 1.22 9.93 8.14
C GLU A 176 1.98 10.48 6.94
N LEU A 177 1.36 11.40 6.20
CA LEU A 177 2.00 12.11 5.08
C LEU A 177 2.51 13.45 5.60
N ARG A 178 3.84 13.61 5.67
CA ARG A 178 4.54 14.82 6.16
C ARG A 178 4.76 15.82 5.05
N GLU A 179 5.19 15.32 3.89
CA GLU A 179 5.46 16.14 2.70
C GLU A 179 5.10 15.35 1.43
N ARG A 180 4.61 16.04 0.41
CA ARG A 180 4.29 15.41 -0.88
C ARG A 180 5.56 15.15 -1.67
N PRO A 181 5.69 13.97 -2.30
CA PRO A 181 6.79 13.70 -3.21
C PRO A 181 6.70 14.62 -4.43
N ARG A 182 7.84 15.05 -4.94
CA ARG A 182 7.91 15.89 -6.13
C ARG A 182 7.89 15.03 -7.40
N THR A 183 6.99 15.37 -8.30
CA THR A 183 6.87 14.70 -9.62
C THR A 183 8.20 14.81 -10.38
N GLY A 184 8.64 13.68 -10.95
CA GLY A 184 9.88 13.58 -11.72
C GLY A 184 11.16 13.45 -10.89
N GLU A 185 11.12 13.68 -9.56
CA GLU A 185 12.26 13.45 -8.68
C GLU A 185 12.33 12.00 -8.21
N ARG A 186 13.55 11.55 -7.90
CA ARG A 186 13.78 10.18 -7.43
C ARG A 186 13.54 10.10 -5.92
N HIS A 187 12.83 9.07 -5.53
CA HIS A 187 12.49 8.75 -4.14
C HIS A 187 12.84 7.30 -3.83
N VAL A 188 12.87 6.94 -2.56
CA VAL A 188 13.02 5.57 -2.08
C VAL A 188 11.80 5.20 -1.27
N VAL A 189 11.19 4.06 -1.60
CA VAL A 189 10.18 3.39 -0.77
C VAL A 189 10.86 2.23 -0.07
N ALA A 190 10.80 2.20 1.26
CA ALA A 190 11.31 1.07 2.04
C ALA A 190 10.21 0.47 2.91
N ALA A 191 10.33 -0.84 3.21
CA ALA A 191 9.40 -1.53 4.09
C ALA A 191 10.14 -2.57 4.94
N TRP A 192 9.58 -2.88 6.11
CA TRP A 192 10.15 -3.84 7.06
C TRP A 192 9.05 -4.56 7.83
N PRO A 193 9.28 -5.83 8.24
CA PRO A 193 8.34 -6.57 9.06
C PRO A 193 8.37 -6.02 10.50
N VAL A 194 7.21 -6.01 11.15
CA VAL A 194 7.07 -5.58 12.55
C VAL A 194 6.74 -6.76 13.46
N GLY A 195 5.97 -7.75 12.97
CA GLY A 195 5.64 -8.94 13.73
C GLY A 195 4.41 -9.67 13.20
N SER A 196 4.18 -10.85 13.76
CA SER A 196 3.07 -11.72 13.38
C SER A 196 2.37 -12.30 14.60
N ASP A 197 1.07 -12.48 14.51
CA ASP A 197 0.21 -13.14 15.48
C ASP A 197 -0.83 -13.98 14.75
N GLY A 198 -0.62 -15.30 14.69
CA GLY A 198 -1.43 -16.20 13.88
C GLY A 198 -1.45 -15.79 12.41
N ARG A 199 -2.65 -15.49 11.90
CA ARG A 199 -2.85 -15.04 10.51
C ARG A 199 -2.71 -13.53 10.33
N LYS A 200 -2.39 -12.79 11.39
CA LYS A 200 -2.20 -11.34 11.36
C LYS A 200 -0.71 -11.03 11.27
N HIS A 201 -0.33 -10.32 10.24
CA HIS A 201 1.03 -9.87 10.03
C HIS A 201 1.07 -8.35 10.01
N ARG A 202 2.07 -7.78 10.67
CA ARG A 202 2.29 -6.34 10.70
C ARG A 202 3.60 -6.03 9.99
N SER A 203 3.55 -5.02 9.17
CA SER A 203 4.72 -4.40 8.57
C SER A 203 4.60 -2.89 8.62
N ALA A 204 5.68 -2.23 8.33
CA ALA A 204 5.70 -0.78 8.19
C ALA A 204 6.44 -0.41 6.90
N SER A 205 6.17 0.78 6.40
CA SER A 205 6.82 1.32 5.22
C SER A 205 7.06 2.82 5.36
N ALA A 206 8.03 3.34 4.62
CA ALA A 206 8.32 4.76 4.56
C ALA A 206 8.68 5.18 3.14
N LEU A 207 8.36 6.42 2.82
CA LEU A 207 8.77 7.12 1.61
C LEU A 207 9.81 8.17 1.98
N TYR A 208 10.91 8.21 1.26
CA TYR A 208 12.01 9.15 1.45
C TYR A 208 12.28 9.93 0.16
N ASP A 209 12.73 11.16 0.31
CA ASP A 209 13.32 11.92 -0.78
C ASP A 209 14.76 11.43 -1.10
N ALA A 210 15.39 12.02 -2.11
CA ALA A 210 16.75 11.69 -2.51
C ALA A 210 17.82 12.06 -1.46
N ALA A 211 17.49 12.95 -0.52
CA ALA A 211 18.38 13.33 0.59
C ALA A 211 18.19 12.43 1.83
N GLY A 212 17.25 11.48 1.80
CA GLY A 212 16.92 10.58 2.89
C GLY A 212 15.95 11.17 3.92
N CYS A 213 15.30 12.31 3.62
CA CYS A 213 14.28 12.88 4.47
C CYS A 213 12.98 12.06 4.35
N VAL A 214 12.33 11.78 5.49
CA VAL A 214 11.08 11.03 5.52
C VAL A 214 9.93 11.90 5.07
N LEU A 215 9.29 11.55 3.96
CA LEU A 215 8.10 12.22 3.42
C LEU A 215 6.79 11.60 3.92
N ALA A 216 6.78 10.29 4.13
CA ALA A 216 5.62 9.58 4.70
C ALA A 216 6.05 8.33 5.45
N VAL A 217 5.25 7.93 6.45
CA VAL A 217 5.41 6.67 7.18
C VAL A 217 4.07 5.97 7.27
N ALA A 218 4.08 4.64 7.25
CA ALA A 218 2.86 3.85 7.35
C ALA A 218 3.03 2.61 8.24
N ASP A 219 1.94 2.27 8.95
CA ASP A 219 1.72 0.97 9.58
C ASP A 219 0.74 0.16 8.75
N THR A 220 1.01 -1.12 8.53
CA THR A 220 0.11 -2.02 7.81
C THR A 220 -0.27 -3.23 8.63
N LEU A 221 -1.51 -3.64 8.51
CA LEU A 221 -2.01 -4.93 8.98
C LEU A 221 -2.43 -5.77 7.78
N TRP A 222 -1.85 -6.93 7.66
CA TRP A 222 -2.11 -7.94 6.64
C TRP A 222 -2.79 -9.16 7.25
N ILE A 223 -3.72 -9.76 6.53
CA ILE A 223 -4.40 -10.98 6.95
C ILE A 223 -4.12 -12.08 5.95
N GLU A 224 -3.62 -13.20 6.45
CA GLU A 224 -3.46 -14.42 5.68
C GLU A 224 -4.83 -15.01 5.33
N LEU A 225 -5.06 -15.31 4.06
CA LEU A 225 -6.30 -15.90 3.58
C LEU A 225 -6.43 -17.35 4.02
N LYS A 226 -7.61 -17.73 4.52
CA LYS A 226 -7.94 -19.13 4.85
C LYS A 226 -8.07 -19.99 3.59
N ASP A 227 -8.62 -19.41 2.53
CA ASP A 227 -8.80 -20.05 1.23
C ASP A 227 -8.19 -19.15 0.15
N PRO A 228 -6.98 -19.44 -0.29
CA PRO A 228 -6.33 -18.70 -1.36
C PRO A 228 -7.07 -18.74 -2.70
N ALA A 229 -7.89 -19.76 -2.95
CA ALA A 229 -8.65 -19.90 -4.18
C ALA A 229 -9.84 -18.91 -4.26
N ALA A 230 -10.28 -18.37 -3.12
CA ALA A 230 -11.36 -17.38 -3.08
C ALA A 230 -10.99 -16.03 -3.75
N PHE A 231 -9.70 -15.73 -3.94
CA PHE A 231 -9.21 -14.48 -4.55
C PHE A 231 -8.79 -14.62 -6.02
N GLY A 232 -8.89 -15.81 -6.61
CA GLY A 232 -8.47 -16.08 -7.99
C GLY A 232 -9.62 -16.44 -8.94
N ARG A 233 -10.87 -16.27 -8.51
CA ARG A 233 -12.06 -16.55 -9.34
C ARG A 233 -12.73 -15.27 -9.81
#